data_804bcd9bd3462178209d8ad58e042b83
#
_entry.id   804bcd9bd3462178209d8ad58e042b83
#
_cell.length_a   1.000
_cell.length_b   1.000
_cell.length_c   1.000
_cell.angle_alpha   90.00
_cell.angle_beta   90.00
_cell.angle_gamma   90.00
#
_symmetry.space_group_name_H-M   'P 1'
#
loop_
_entity.id
_entity.type
_entity.pdbx_description
1 polymer ?
#
loop_
_entity_poly.entity_id
_entity_poly.type
_entity_poly.pdbx_seq_one_letter_code
_entity_poly.pdbx_strand_id
1 'polypeptide(L)' 'MSNFLVYTKIGCPYCTKVISALGLAEQQFVEYKLGRDFNGAEFYQKFGQGSTFPRVVLNDKLIGGCQETVKYLRENNLV' A
#
# COMPACT_ATOMS: atom_id res chain seq x y z
N MET A 1 10.46 13.94 5.12
CA MET A 1 10.65 12.54 4.75
C MET A 1 9.34 11.93 4.34
N SER A 2 9.38 11.14 3.29
CA SER A 2 8.18 10.57 2.72
C SER A 2 7.92 9.18 3.29
N ASN A 3 6.71 8.94 3.77
CA ASN A 3 6.30 7.62 4.23
C ASN A 3 5.29 7.05 3.27
N PHE A 4 5.42 5.75 2.99
CA PHE A 4 4.41 5.02 2.27
C PHE A 4 3.25 4.70 3.23
N LEU A 5 2.03 4.87 2.76
CA LEU A 5 0.84 4.44 3.49
C LEU A 5 0.29 3.21 2.77
N VAL A 6 0.15 2.11 3.50
CA VAL A 6 -0.26 0.83 2.92
C VAL A 6 -1.58 0.40 3.55
N TYR A 7 -2.61 0.28 2.73
CA TYR A 7 -3.93 -0.18 3.16
C TYR A 7 -4.05 -1.67 2.90
N THR A 8 -4.24 -2.45 3.95
CA THR A 8 -4.20 -3.92 3.89
C THR A 8 -5.46 -4.54 4.48
N LYS A 9 -5.58 -5.85 4.30
CA LYS A 9 -6.61 -6.66 4.98
C LYS A 9 -6.04 -8.03 5.31
N ILE A 10 -6.70 -8.73 6.23
CA ILE A 10 -6.33 -10.10 6.61
C ILE A 10 -6.53 -11.02 5.40
N GLY A 11 -5.63 -11.98 5.21
CA GLY A 11 -5.74 -12.97 4.14
C GLY A 11 -5.41 -12.45 2.76
N CYS A 12 -4.59 -11.41 2.68
CA CYS A 12 -4.20 -10.78 1.43
C CYS A 12 -2.72 -11.07 1.14
N PRO A 13 -2.40 -12.03 0.27
CA PRO A 13 -1.00 -12.34 -0.04
C PRO A 13 -0.22 -11.17 -0.63
N TYR A 14 -0.87 -10.38 -1.47
CA TYR A 14 -0.21 -9.22 -2.09
C TYR A 14 0.05 -8.11 -1.07
N CYS A 15 -0.76 -8.02 -0.03
CA CYS A 15 -0.49 -7.09 1.07
C CYS A 15 0.81 -7.47 1.78
N THR A 16 1.00 -8.75 2.07
CA THR A 16 2.22 -9.25 2.66
C THR A 16 3.42 -8.99 1.74
N LYS A 17 3.25 -9.23 0.45
CA LYS A 17 4.33 -9.03 -0.52
C LYS A 17 4.79 -7.58 -0.60
N VAL A 18 3.86 -6.63 -0.63
CA VAL A 18 4.23 -5.22 -0.75
C VAL A 18 4.92 -4.71 0.52
N ILE A 19 4.47 -5.17 1.68
CA ILE A 19 5.11 -4.83 2.95
C ILE A 19 6.54 -5.38 2.98
N SER A 20 6.73 -6.63 2.55
CA SER A 20 8.06 -7.22 2.45
C SER A 20 8.95 -6.44 1.49
N ALA A 21 8.42 -6.03 0.34
CA ALA A 21 9.18 -5.27 -0.64
C ALA A 21 9.63 -3.92 -0.07
N LEU A 22 8.74 -3.23 0.63
CA LEU A 22 9.08 -1.96 1.26
C LEU A 22 10.14 -2.13 2.33
N GLY A 23 10.04 -3.21 3.12
CA GLY A 23 11.05 -3.53 4.13
C GLY A 23 12.42 -3.82 3.52
N LEU A 24 12.45 -4.60 2.44
CA LEU A 24 13.70 -4.91 1.74
C LEU A 24 14.31 -3.66 1.10
N ALA A 25 13.48 -2.74 0.66
CA ALA A 25 13.93 -1.47 0.09
C ALA A 25 14.29 -0.44 1.17
N GLU A 26 14.16 -0.82 2.43
CA GLU A 26 14.44 0.03 3.60
C GLU A 26 13.62 1.33 3.58
N GLN A 27 12.39 1.24 3.07
CA GLN A 27 11.48 2.38 3.04
C GLN A 27 10.60 2.37 4.28
N GLN A 28 10.37 3.55 4.83
CA GLN A 28 9.44 3.71 5.95
C GLN A 28 8.01 3.65 5.44
N PHE A 29 7.15 2.96 6.18
CA PHE A 29 5.74 2.86 5.81
C PHE A 29 4.88 2.76 7.07
N VAL A 30 3.61 3.11 6.90
CA VAL A 30 2.58 2.92 7.92
C VAL A 30 1.54 1.99 7.33
N GLU A 31 1.21 0.94 8.06
CA GLU A 31 0.18 0.00 7.64
C GLU A 31 -1.15 0.35 8.29
N TYR A 32 -2.18 0.59 7.47
CA TYR A 32 -3.56 0.72 7.92
C TYR A 32 -4.29 -0.56 7.56
N LYS A 33 -4.88 -1.20 8.57
CA LYS A 33 -5.49 -2.52 8.41
C LYS A 33 -7.01 -2.42 8.49
N LEU A 34 -7.69 -3.04 7.53
CA LEU A 34 -9.16 -3.12 7.50
C LEU A 34 -9.68 -3.76 8.77
N GLY A 35 -10.65 -3.11 9.40
CA GLY A 35 -11.24 -3.59 10.64
C GLY A 35 -10.52 -3.11 11.90
N ARG A 36 -9.27 -2.65 11.76
CA ARG A 36 -8.50 -2.07 12.86
C ARG A 36 -8.42 -0.54 12.73
N ASP A 37 -8.07 -0.06 11.55
CA ASP A 37 -7.78 1.36 11.32
C ASP A 37 -8.78 2.05 10.42
N PHE A 38 -9.55 1.29 9.64
CA PHE A 38 -10.56 1.82 8.73
C PHE A 38 -11.58 0.72 8.42
N ASN A 39 -12.71 1.10 7.85
CA ASN A 39 -13.73 0.15 7.41
C ASN A 39 -13.85 0.16 5.89
N GLY A 40 -14.62 -0.80 5.34
CA GLY A 40 -14.78 -0.94 3.90
C GLY A 40 -15.38 0.31 3.24
N ALA A 41 -16.37 0.93 3.89
CA ALA A 41 -17.01 2.14 3.34
C ALA A 41 -16.00 3.28 3.20
N GLU A 42 -15.17 3.48 4.21
CA GLU A 42 -14.12 4.49 4.17
C GLU A 42 -13.11 4.22 3.04
N PHE A 43 -12.75 2.95 2.88
CA PHE A 43 -11.80 2.52 1.85
C PHE A 43 -12.34 2.82 0.44
N TYR A 44 -13.58 2.41 0.17
CA TYR A 44 -14.16 2.61 -1.16
C TYR A 44 -14.49 4.07 -1.43
N GLN A 45 -14.77 4.85 -0.39
CA GLN A 45 -14.98 6.28 -0.54
C GLN A 45 -13.67 6.96 -0.95
N LYS A 46 -12.55 6.52 -0.38
CA LYS A 46 -11.24 7.10 -0.66
C LYS A 46 -10.67 6.66 -2.02
N PHE A 47 -10.79 5.37 -2.34
CA PHE A 47 -10.12 4.79 -3.52
C PHE A 47 -11.07 4.44 -4.66
N GLY A 48 -12.38 4.48 -4.43
CA GLY A 48 -13.39 4.15 -5.44
C GLY A 48 -13.90 2.73 -5.33
N GLN A 49 -15.12 2.52 -5.83
CA GLN A 49 -15.74 1.20 -5.86
C GLN A 49 -14.91 0.27 -6.76
N GLY A 50 -14.78 -0.97 -6.35
CA GLY A 50 -14.00 -1.95 -7.08
C GLY A 50 -12.52 -1.91 -6.81
N SER A 51 -12.05 -1.03 -5.94
CA SER A 51 -10.64 -1.00 -5.55
C SER A 51 -10.25 -2.27 -4.81
N THR A 52 -9.02 -2.72 -5.05
CA THR A 52 -8.50 -3.95 -4.47
C THR A 52 -7.42 -3.63 -3.44
N PHE A 53 -7.07 -4.63 -2.64
CA PHE A 53 -5.98 -4.54 -1.68
C PHE A 53 -4.73 -5.20 -2.26
N PRO A 54 -3.54 -4.71 -1.92
CA PRO A 54 -3.28 -3.51 -1.13
C PRO A 54 -3.47 -2.24 -1.95
N ARG A 55 -3.61 -1.10 -1.27
CA ARG A 55 -3.50 0.23 -1.87
C ARG A 55 -2.36 0.95 -1.20
N VAL A 56 -1.49 1.55 -1.99
CA VAL A 56 -0.29 2.21 -1.50
C VAL A 56 -0.30 3.66 -1.94
N VAL A 57 -0.11 4.54 -0.98
CA VAL A 57 -0.12 5.99 -1.18
C VAL A 57 1.23 6.55 -0.74
N LEU A 58 1.79 7.46 -1.52
CA LEU A 58 3.02 8.16 -1.19
C LEU A 58 2.83 9.65 -1.47
N ASN A 59 3.01 10.47 -0.43
CA ASN A 59 2.86 11.93 -0.53
C ASN A 59 1.50 12.33 -1.13
N ASP A 60 0.43 11.73 -0.59
CA ASP A 60 -0.95 11.96 -1.02
C ASP A 60 -1.24 11.52 -2.46
N LYS A 61 -0.36 10.74 -3.04
CA LYS A 61 -0.50 10.27 -4.41
C LYS A 61 -0.65 8.75 -4.41
N LEU A 62 -1.71 8.26 -5.03
CA LEU A 62 -1.92 6.81 -5.15
C LEU A 62 -0.86 6.21 -6.08
N ILE A 63 -0.07 5.30 -5.53
CA ILE A 63 0.88 4.51 -6.34
C ILE A 63 0.13 3.36 -7.03
N GLY A 64 -0.74 2.68 -6.29
CA GLY A 64 -1.48 1.53 -6.80
C GLY A 64 -1.42 0.36 -5.85
N GLY A 65 -1.40 -0.84 -6.40
CA GLY A 65 -1.29 -2.08 -5.64
C GLY A 65 0.16 -2.55 -5.50
N CYS A 66 0.32 -3.86 -5.27
CA CYS A 66 1.63 -4.45 -5.06
C CYS A 66 2.54 -4.29 -6.29
N GLN A 67 2.03 -4.63 -7.47
CA GLN A 67 2.84 -4.59 -8.69
C GLN A 67 3.30 -3.17 -9.01
N GLU A 68 2.40 -2.21 -8.92
CA GLU A 68 2.71 -0.80 -9.17
C GLU A 68 3.73 -0.27 -8.18
N THR A 69 3.64 -0.69 -6.92
CA THR A 69 4.59 -0.27 -5.89
C THR A 69 5.98 -0.85 -6.13
N VAL A 70 6.06 -2.13 -6.48
CA VAL A 70 7.34 -2.76 -6.80
C VAL A 70 7.98 -2.09 -8.02
N LYS A 71 7.18 -1.80 -9.04
CA LYS A 71 7.65 -1.08 -10.22
C LYS A 71 8.19 0.30 -9.83
N TYR A 72 7.48 1.02 -8.99
CA TYR A 72 7.92 2.33 -8.50
C TYR A 72 9.27 2.23 -7.80
N LEU A 73 9.43 1.23 -6.92
CA LEU A 73 10.69 1.03 -6.20
C LEU A 73 11.85 0.77 -7.16
N ARG A 74 11.63 -0.03 -8.20
CA ARG A 74 12.65 -0.33 -9.21
C ARG A 74 13.00 0.89 -10.03
N GLU A 75 12.00 1.63 -10.50
CA GLU A 75 12.21 2.80 -11.34
C GLU A 75 12.94 3.91 -10.62
N ASN A 76 12.84 3.94 -9.30
CA ASN A 76 13.51 4.95 -8.49
C ASN A 76 14.78 4.40 -7.82
N ASN A 77 15.23 3.23 -8.23
CA ASN A 77 16.45 2.60 -7.74
C ASN A 77 16.44 2.42 -6.21
N LEU A 78 15.28 2.08 -5.65
CA LEU A 78 15.14 1.87 -4.22
C LEU A 78 15.28 0.39 -3.84
N VAL A 79 15.25 -0.50 -4.80
CA VAL A 79 15.52 -1.93 -4.62
C VAL A 79 16.54 -2.39 -5.65
#